data_dc065d36f2704f40b29e5b4b87289853
#
_entry.id   dc065d36f2704f40b29e5b4b87289853
#
_cell.length_a   1.000
_cell.length_b   1.000
_cell.length_c   1.000
_cell.angle_alpha   90.00
_cell.angle_beta   90.00
_cell.angle_gamma   90.00
#
_symmetry.space_group_name_H-M   'P 1'
#
loop_
_entity.id
_entity.type
_entity.pdbx_description
1 polymer ?
#
loop_
_entity_poly.entity_id
_entity_poly.type
_entity_poly.pdbx_seq_one_letter_code
_entity_poly.pdbx_strand_id
1 'polypeptide(L)'
;MARIDKGALTRREIVTEATRQFLEKGYTSTSVNAVAKALNMSQGNLTFHYPTKEHLLAVLVDMLCDFQWKLMEREADDGISSIMAICLELTSMAGACESDPVIRDFFLSSYASPMCLDIIRRNDAKRAKEVFGAYRPDWTDEQFAEAEILVSGIEHATLMVAGAPVPLENRIAGALENILTIYGVPEEIRKVKLEKVFGMDYVALGKRIPQEFRDYVASVNEEAFQALIGR
;
A
#
# COMPACT_ATOMS: atom_id res chain seq x y z
N MET A 1 33.08 -16.92 1.11
CA MET A 1 32.42 -15.80 1.80
C MET A 1 32.01 -14.79 0.75
N ALA A 2 30.68 -14.61 0.53
CA ALA A 2 30.18 -13.59 -0.38
C ALA A 2 30.60 -12.20 0.14
N ARG A 3 31.13 -11.37 -0.74
CA ARG A 3 31.52 -9.98 -0.42
C ARG A 3 30.26 -9.20 -0.15
N ILE A 4 30.02 -8.81 1.12
CA ILE A 4 28.88 -7.97 1.48
C ILE A 4 28.99 -6.66 0.69
N ASP A 5 28.03 -6.37 -0.16
CA ASP A 5 27.95 -5.08 -0.86
C ASP A 5 27.54 -4.00 0.16
N LYS A 6 28.53 -3.18 0.55
CA LYS A 6 28.35 -2.08 1.50
C LYS A 6 27.31 -1.05 1.00
N GLY A 7 27.19 -0.87 -0.31
CA GLY A 7 26.21 0.05 -0.90
C GLY A 7 24.78 -0.46 -0.76
N ALA A 8 24.59 -1.77 -0.91
CA ALA A 8 23.29 -2.42 -0.73
C ALA A 8 22.83 -2.38 0.73
N LEU A 9 23.72 -2.68 1.68
CA LEU A 9 23.43 -2.57 3.11
C LEU A 9 23.02 -1.13 3.46
N THR A 10 23.74 -0.13 2.96
CA THR A 10 23.42 1.27 3.18
C THR A 10 22.04 1.65 2.62
N ARG A 11 21.66 1.18 1.42
CA ARG A 11 20.32 1.44 0.85
C ARG A 11 19.21 0.90 1.73
N ARG A 12 19.36 -0.31 2.23
CA ARG A 12 18.39 -0.94 3.12
C ARG A 12 18.25 -0.19 4.44
N GLU A 13 19.36 0.22 5.06
CA GLU A 13 19.35 1.03 6.29
C GLU A 13 18.62 2.35 6.10
N ILE A 14 18.83 3.02 4.96
CA ILE A 14 18.15 4.26 4.62
C ILE A 14 16.63 4.04 4.49
N VAL A 15 16.20 2.99 3.78
CA VAL A 15 14.77 2.65 3.60
C VAL A 15 14.13 2.31 4.93
N THR A 16 14.78 1.50 5.78
CA THR A 16 14.28 1.15 7.11
C THR A 16 14.06 2.39 7.99
N GLU A 17 15.03 3.29 8.03
CA GLU A 17 14.92 4.52 8.82
C GLU A 17 13.89 5.49 8.22
N ALA A 18 13.81 5.61 6.89
CA ALA A 18 12.79 6.40 6.22
C ALA A 18 11.38 5.88 6.53
N THR A 19 11.17 4.55 6.50
CA THR A 19 9.91 3.91 6.88
C THR A 19 9.51 4.30 8.30
N ARG A 20 10.45 4.16 9.24
CA ARG A 20 10.20 4.54 10.64
C ARG A 20 9.76 5.99 10.74
N GLN A 21 10.47 6.93 10.13
CA GLN A 21 10.13 8.36 10.22
C GLN A 21 8.83 8.71 9.49
N PHE A 22 8.55 8.12 8.34
CA PHE A 22 7.32 8.39 7.59
C PHE A 22 6.07 7.89 8.34
N LEU A 23 6.16 6.75 9.01
CA LEU A 23 5.04 6.17 9.76
C LEU A 23 4.92 6.68 11.20
N GLU A 24 5.93 7.37 11.74
CA GLU A 24 5.88 7.97 13.09
C GLU A 24 5.60 9.48 13.07
N LYS A 25 6.07 10.18 12.05
CA LYS A 25 6.03 11.65 11.97
C LYS A 25 5.25 12.18 10.79
N GLY A 26 4.93 11.32 9.82
CA GLY A 26 4.36 11.66 8.52
C GLY A 26 5.44 11.89 7.45
N TYR A 27 5.05 11.58 6.22
CA TYR A 27 5.89 11.85 5.05
C TYR A 27 6.17 13.35 4.91
N THR A 28 5.13 14.18 4.98
CA THR A 28 5.24 15.63 4.82
C THR A 28 6.20 16.24 5.84
N SER A 29 6.15 15.81 7.10
CA SER A 29 6.98 16.31 8.20
C SER A 29 8.40 15.75 8.23
N THR A 30 8.72 14.74 7.43
CA THR A 30 10.05 14.13 7.37
C THR A 30 10.89 14.74 6.26
N SER A 31 12.15 15.05 6.54
CA SER A 31 13.13 15.51 5.56
C SER A 31 14.23 14.48 5.30
N VAL A 32 14.82 14.51 4.08
CA VAL A 32 15.99 13.70 3.73
C VAL A 32 17.14 13.91 4.72
N ASN A 33 17.34 15.15 5.17
CA ASN A 33 18.35 15.48 6.16
C ASN A 33 18.07 14.85 7.54
N ALA A 34 16.81 14.73 7.94
CA ALA A 34 16.43 14.08 9.20
C ALA A 34 16.76 12.56 9.16
N VAL A 35 16.47 11.91 8.03
CA VAL A 35 16.82 10.50 7.81
C VAL A 35 18.34 10.31 7.82
N ALA A 36 19.10 11.14 7.07
CA ALA A 36 20.55 11.07 7.02
C ALA A 36 21.19 11.26 8.41
N LYS A 37 20.73 12.24 9.18
CA LYS A 37 21.20 12.48 10.56
C LYS A 37 20.97 11.29 11.49
N ALA A 38 19.82 10.65 11.39
CA ALA A 38 19.51 9.49 12.22
C ALA A 38 20.48 8.31 11.96
N LEU A 39 20.99 8.22 10.75
CA LEU A 39 21.98 7.21 10.33
C LEU A 39 23.44 7.67 10.44
N ASN A 40 23.70 8.82 11.04
CA ASN A 40 25.04 9.43 11.15
C ASN A 40 25.72 9.58 9.78
N MET A 41 24.98 9.85 8.72
CA MET A 41 25.52 10.09 7.36
C MET A 41 25.25 11.52 6.89
N SER A 42 26.02 11.97 5.89
CA SER A 42 25.75 13.25 5.24
C SER A 42 24.51 13.15 4.33
N GLN A 43 23.79 14.26 4.15
CA GLN A 43 22.69 14.33 3.20
C GLN A 43 23.14 13.98 1.78
N GLY A 44 24.34 14.40 1.38
CA GLY A 44 24.91 14.08 0.06
C GLY A 44 25.13 12.58 -0.15
N ASN A 45 25.53 11.84 0.90
CA ASN A 45 25.62 10.39 0.83
C ASN A 45 24.26 9.72 0.67
N LEU A 46 23.24 10.19 1.41
CA LEU A 46 21.88 9.67 1.25
C LEU A 46 21.35 9.96 -0.16
N THR A 47 21.47 11.19 -0.66
CA THR A 47 20.96 11.57 -1.99
C THR A 47 21.71 10.91 -3.15
N PHE A 48 22.92 10.40 -2.93
CA PHE A 48 23.60 9.52 -3.88
C PHE A 48 22.84 8.19 -4.08
N HIS A 49 22.23 7.65 -3.03
CA HIS A 49 21.42 6.42 -3.10
C HIS A 49 19.98 6.70 -3.51
N TYR A 50 19.38 7.76 -2.98
CA TYR A 50 17.99 8.16 -3.22
C TYR A 50 17.93 9.67 -3.50
N PRO A 51 17.88 10.08 -4.78
CA PRO A 51 18.02 11.48 -5.18
C PRO A 51 17.04 12.45 -4.52
N THR A 52 15.82 11.98 -4.24
CA THR A 52 14.79 12.79 -3.58
C THR A 52 14.06 12.00 -2.51
N LYS A 53 13.29 12.69 -1.67
CA LYS A 53 12.38 12.06 -0.70
C LYS A 53 11.31 11.21 -1.40
N GLU A 54 10.89 11.61 -2.59
CA GLU A 54 9.93 10.87 -3.41
C GLU A 54 10.46 9.50 -3.86
N HIS A 55 11.75 9.39 -4.21
CA HIS A 55 12.36 8.08 -4.50
C HIS A 55 12.34 7.15 -3.29
N LEU A 56 12.54 7.69 -2.08
CA LEU A 56 12.37 6.89 -0.86
C LEU A 56 10.93 6.43 -0.69
N LEU A 57 9.96 7.33 -0.90
CA LEU A 57 8.54 6.98 -0.83
C LEU A 57 8.18 5.90 -1.86
N ALA A 58 8.69 6.02 -3.09
CA ALA A 58 8.43 5.05 -4.15
C ALA A 58 8.90 3.63 -3.80
N VAL A 59 10.09 3.51 -3.21
CA VAL A 59 10.57 2.21 -2.73
C VAL A 59 9.69 1.66 -1.61
N LEU A 60 9.26 2.51 -0.68
CA LEU A 60 8.35 2.08 0.38
C LEU A 60 6.98 1.65 -0.16
N VAL A 61 6.47 2.34 -1.17
CA VAL A 61 5.20 1.97 -1.82
C VAL A 61 5.32 0.62 -2.54
N ASP A 62 6.41 0.37 -3.23
CA ASP A 62 6.63 -0.95 -3.87
C ASP A 62 6.73 -2.08 -2.82
N MET A 63 7.42 -1.82 -1.71
CA MET A 63 7.46 -2.74 -0.57
C MET A 63 6.09 -2.90 0.11
N LEU A 64 5.28 -1.85 0.15
CA LEU A 64 3.92 -1.91 0.69
C LEU A 64 3.02 -2.79 -0.19
N CYS A 65 3.08 -2.66 -1.51
CA CYS A 65 2.34 -3.52 -2.44
C CYS A 65 2.73 -5.01 -2.26
N ASP A 66 4.03 -5.32 -2.10
CA ASP A 66 4.50 -6.68 -1.85
C ASP A 66 4.05 -7.20 -0.45
N PHE A 67 4.06 -6.34 0.56
CA PHE A 67 3.53 -6.66 1.89
C PHE A 67 2.03 -6.96 1.86
N GLN A 68 1.24 -6.13 1.17
CA GLN A 68 -0.20 -6.30 1.03
C GLN A 68 -0.52 -7.60 0.28
N TRP A 69 0.27 -7.95 -0.75
CA TRP A 69 0.13 -9.22 -1.45
C TRP A 69 0.34 -10.41 -0.52
N LYS A 70 1.42 -10.41 0.27
CA LYS A 70 1.71 -11.46 1.26
C LYS A 70 0.68 -11.54 2.37
N LEU A 71 0.15 -10.39 2.78
CA LEU A 71 -0.94 -10.34 3.74
C LEU A 71 -2.19 -11.00 3.16
N MET A 72 -2.53 -10.71 1.90
CA MET A 72 -3.65 -11.33 1.20
C MET A 72 -3.50 -12.85 1.07
N GLU A 73 -2.29 -13.34 0.73
CA GLU A 73 -2.00 -14.78 0.66
C GLU A 73 -2.22 -15.45 2.03
N ARG A 74 -1.70 -14.84 3.10
CA ARG A 74 -1.89 -15.33 4.48
C ARG A 74 -3.38 -15.40 4.85
N GLU A 75 -4.13 -14.36 4.60
CA GLU A 75 -5.57 -14.32 4.89
C GLU A 75 -6.34 -15.36 4.03
N ALA A 76 -5.91 -15.62 2.80
CA ALA A 76 -6.49 -16.68 1.96
C ALA A 76 -6.22 -18.08 2.53
N ASP A 77 -5.05 -18.35 3.06
CA ASP A 77 -4.70 -19.60 3.75
C ASP A 77 -5.56 -19.79 5.02
N ASP A 78 -5.95 -18.71 5.68
CA ASP A 78 -6.88 -18.70 6.82
C ASP A 78 -8.37 -18.83 6.39
N GLY A 79 -8.65 -19.07 5.10
CA GLY A 79 -9.98 -19.30 4.54
C GLY A 79 -10.73 -18.04 4.11
N ILE A 80 -10.07 -16.90 4.05
CA ILE A 80 -10.61 -15.64 3.50
C ILE A 80 -10.41 -15.67 1.97
N SER A 81 -11.49 -15.47 1.19
CA SER A 81 -11.35 -15.41 -0.28
C SER A 81 -10.58 -14.16 -0.71
N SER A 82 -9.87 -14.25 -1.86
CA SER A 82 -9.08 -13.15 -2.41
C SER A 82 -9.88 -11.84 -2.59
N ILE A 83 -11.16 -11.92 -3.01
CA ILE A 83 -12.05 -10.75 -3.06
C ILE A 83 -12.25 -10.14 -1.67
N MET A 84 -12.43 -10.98 -0.66
CA MET A 84 -12.62 -10.53 0.72
C MET A 84 -11.35 -9.87 1.25
N ALA A 85 -10.17 -10.38 0.90
CA ALA A 85 -8.89 -9.80 1.28
C ALA A 85 -8.71 -8.38 0.70
N ILE A 86 -9.09 -8.16 -0.57
CA ILE A 86 -9.11 -6.81 -1.17
C ILE A 86 -10.12 -5.88 -0.47
N CYS A 87 -11.31 -6.37 -0.16
CA CYS A 87 -12.28 -5.57 0.61
C CYS A 87 -11.73 -5.18 1.98
N LEU A 88 -11.07 -6.12 2.67
CA LEU A 88 -10.48 -5.90 3.98
C LEU A 88 -9.28 -4.93 3.93
N GLU A 89 -8.51 -4.97 2.87
CA GLU A 89 -7.40 -4.06 2.63
C GLU A 89 -7.89 -2.61 2.59
N LEU A 90 -8.81 -2.27 1.69
CA LEU A 90 -9.32 -0.90 1.58
C LEU A 90 -10.01 -0.44 2.87
N THR A 91 -10.83 -1.30 3.50
CA THR A 91 -11.48 -0.98 4.78
C THR A 91 -10.48 -0.68 5.89
N SER A 92 -9.42 -1.48 5.98
CA SER A 92 -8.37 -1.29 6.98
C SER A 92 -7.55 -0.04 6.74
N MET A 93 -7.19 0.26 5.49
CA MET A 93 -6.50 1.50 5.09
C MET A 93 -7.36 2.72 5.43
N ALA A 94 -8.65 2.70 5.07
CA ALA A 94 -9.57 3.81 5.36
C ALA A 94 -9.77 4.00 6.87
N GLY A 95 -9.90 2.91 7.63
CA GLY A 95 -9.98 2.95 9.09
C GLY A 95 -8.71 3.51 9.74
N ALA A 96 -7.54 3.14 9.24
CA ALA A 96 -6.26 3.70 9.67
C ALA A 96 -6.17 5.21 9.38
N CYS A 97 -6.51 5.62 8.16
CA CYS A 97 -6.51 7.04 7.76
C CYS A 97 -7.52 7.90 8.53
N GLU A 98 -8.67 7.34 8.93
CA GLU A 98 -9.66 8.04 9.75
C GLU A 98 -9.14 8.31 11.16
N SER A 99 -8.40 7.35 11.73
CA SER A 99 -7.96 7.39 13.12
C SER A 99 -6.58 8.01 13.34
N ASP A 100 -5.72 8.02 12.32
CA ASP A 100 -4.32 8.48 12.44
C ASP A 100 -3.94 9.43 11.29
N PRO A 101 -3.74 10.73 11.59
CA PRO A 101 -3.37 11.73 10.59
C PRO A 101 -1.96 11.49 10.00
N VAL A 102 -1.06 10.80 10.73
CA VAL A 102 0.29 10.47 10.24
C VAL A 102 0.21 9.38 9.17
N ILE A 103 -0.58 8.35 9.44
CA ILE A 103 -0.81 7.27 8.47
C ILE A 103 -1.57 7.79 7.25
N ARG A 104 -2.54 8.68 7.46
CA ARG A 104 -3.24 9.34 6.35
C ARG A 104 -2.28 10.17 5.50
N ASP A 105 -1.37 10.94 6.09
CA ASP A 105 -0.35 11.73 5.35
C ASP A 105 0.53 10.81 4.49
N PHE A 106 0.93 9.64 4.99
CA PHE A 106 1.68 8.65 4.24
C PHE A 106 0.91 8.16 3.01
N PHE A 107 -0.32 7.67 3.19
CA PHE A 107 -1.14 7.17 2.07
C PHE A 107 -1.47 8.27 1.05
N LEU A 108 -1.92 9.46 1.50
CA LEU A 108 -2.25 10.55 0.59
C LEU A 108 -1.02 11.03 -0.20
N SER A 109 0.16 11.06 0.42
CA SER A 109 1.41 11.38 -0.27
C SER A 109 1.77 10.33 -1.32
N SER A 110 1.48 9.07 -1.06
CA SER A 110 1.70 7.96 -2.00
C SER A 110 0.80 8.10 -3.24
N TYR A 111 -0.49 8.33 -3.04
CA TYR A 111 -1.44 8.54 -4.16
C TYR A 111 -1.26 9.88 -4.90
N ALA A 112 -0.70 10.90 -4.25
CA ALA A 112 -0.43 12.20 -4.87
C ALA A 112 0.86 12.23 -5.70
N SER A 113 1.80 11.31 -5.47
CA SER A 113 3.04 11.21 -6.23
C SER A 113 2.82 10.42 -7.52
N PRO A 114 3.10 11.00 -8.71
CA PRO A 114 2.99 10.26 -9.98
C PRO A 114 3.85 8.99 -10.01
N MET A 115 5.05 9.03 -9.43
CA MET A 115 5.97 7.89 -9.36
C MET A 115 5.38 6.75 -8.51
N CYS A 116 4.81 7.08 -7.35
CA CYS A 116 4.20 6.10 -6.46
C CYS A 116 2.89 5.54 -7.06
N LEU A 117 2.07 6.41 -7.66
CA LEU A 117 0.80 6.02 -8.27
C LEU A 117 1.01 5.05 -9.45
N ASP A 118 2.09 5.22 -10.20
CA ASP A 118 2.49 4.30 -11.28
C ASP A 118 2.85 2.91 -10.73
N ILE A 119 3.55 2.87 -9.59
CA ILE A 119 3.88 1.62 -8.88
C ILE A 119 2.61 0.94 -8.37
N ILE A 120 1.72 1.67 -7.70
CA ILE A 120 0.44 1.18 -7.19
C ILE A 120 -0.34 0.54 -8.34
N ARG A 121 -0.65 1.29 -9.39
CA ARG A 121 -1.44 0.82 -10.53
C ARG A 121 -0.86 -0.40 -11.21
N ARG A 122 0.46 -0.45 -11.38
CA ARG A 122 1.13 -1.60 -12.00
C ARG A 122 1.03 -2.87 -11.15
N ASN A 123 1.18 -2.75 -9.83
CA ASN A 123 1.06 -3.89 -8.93
C ASN A 123 -0.41 -4.33 -8.80
N ASP A 124 -1.32 -3.39 -8.65
CA ASP A 124 -2.74 -3.68 -8.45
C ASP A 124 -3.40 -4.22 -9.71
N ALA A 125 -3.00 -3.80 -10.92
CA ALA A 125 -3.49 -4.39 -12.16
C ALA A 125 -3.20 -5.90 -12.26
N LYS A 126 -2.01 -6.33 -11.84
CA LYS A 126 -1.65 -7.76 -11.79
C LYS A 126 -2.52 -8.49 -10.78
N ARG A 127 -2.66 -7.94 -9.59
CA ARG A 127 -3.44 -8.48 -8.50
C ARG A 127 -4.92 -8.57 -8.86
N ALA A 128 -5.46 -7.51 -9.48
CA ALA A 128 -6.82 -7.48 -9.98
C ALA A 128 -7.08 -8.58 -11.02
N LYS A 129 -6.15 -8.80 -11.95
CA LYS A 129 -6.26 -9.88 -12.93
C LYS A 129 -6.33 -11.26 -12.27
N GLU A 130 -5.50 -11.52 -11.25
CA GLU A 130 -5.51 -12.79 -10.54
C GLU A 130 -6.81 -13.00 -9.75
N VAL A 131 -7.32 -11.95 -9.10
CA VAL A 131 -8.50 -12.03 -8.25
C VAL A 131 -9.80 -12.01 -9.06
N PHE A 132 -9.87 -11.16 -10.08
CA PHE A 132 -11.11 -10.87 -10.81
C PHE A 132 -11.15 -11.43 -12.24
N GLY A 133 -10.08 -12.07 -12.71
CA GLY A 133 -10.02 -12.61 -14.07
C GLY A 133 -11.15 -13.56 -14.41
N ALA A 134 -11.67 -14.34 -13.44
CA ALA A 134 -12.83 -15.20 -13.65
C ALA A 134 -14.14 -14.43 -13.92
N TYR A 135 -14.24 -13.16 -13.49
CA TYR A 135 -15.40 -12.29 -13.73
C TYR A 135 -15.22 -11.43 -15.00
N ARG A 136 -14.00 -11.36 -15.52
CA ARG A 136 -13.63 -10.62 -16.73
C ARG A 136 -12.76 -11.49 -17.65
N PRO A 137 -13.26 -12.66 -18.09
CA PRO A 137 -12.45 -13.64 -18.82
C PRO A 137 -11.92 -13.12 -20.17
N ASP A 138 -12.58 -12.12 -20.74
CA ASP A 138 -12.21 -11.53 -22.04
C ASP A 138 -11.31 -10.29 -21.89
N TRP A 139 -10.96 -9.88 -20.68
CA TRP A 139 -10.13 -8.71 -20.47
C TRP A 139 -8.65 -9.00 -20.71
N THR A 140 -8.00 -8.09 -21.42
CA THR A 140 -6.54 -8.06 -21.58
C THR A 140 -5.86 -7.41 -20.38
N ASP A 141 -4.53 -7.52 -20.30
CA ASP A 141 -3.73 -6.83 -19.29
C ASP A 141 -3.89 -5.31 -19.36
N GLU A 142 -4.05 -4.75 -20.56
CA GLU A 142 -4.30 -3.34 -20.78
C GLU A 142 -5.64 -2.89 -20.15
N GLN A 143 -6.69 -3.70 -20.29
CA GLN A 143 -8.01 -3.40 -19.72
C GLN A 143 -7.99 -3.45 -18.17
N PHE A 144 -7.22 -4.37 -17.58
CA PHE A 144 -6.97 -4.35 -16.13
C PHE A 144 -6.20 -3.09 -15.72
N ALA A 145 -5.17 -2.68 -16.47
CA ALA A 145 -4.43 -1.46 -16.20
C ALA A 145 -5.29 -0.18 -16.37
N GLU A 146 -6.18 -0.14 -17.37
CA GLU A 146 -7.16 0.94 -17.54
C GLU A 146 -8.14 1.02 -16.35
N ALA A 147 -8.63 -0.11 -15.87
CA ALA A 147 -9.53 -0.17 -14.72
C ALA A 147 -8.86 0.41 -13.46
N GLU A 148 -7.56 0.13 -13.27
CA GLU A 148 -6.79 0.65 -12.13
C GLU A 148 -6.64 2.19 -12.12
N ILE A 149 -6.78 2.85 -13.26
CA ILE A 149 -6.84 4.32 -13.29
C ILE A 149 -8.07 4.83 -12.51
N LEU A 150 -9.21 4.16 -12.65
CA LEU A 150 -10.44 4.50 -11.95
C LEU A 150 -10.40 4.01 -10.50
N VAL A 151 -9.96 2.77 -10.29
CA VAL A 151 -9.90 2.14 -8.95
C VAL A 151 -9.00 2.94 -8.02
N SER A 152 -7.77 3.25 -8.43
CA SER A 152 -6.85 4.09 -7.64
C SER A 152 -7.41 5.49 -7.35
N GLY A 153 -8.24 6.03 -8.24
CA GLY A 153 -8.98 7.29 -8.01
C GLY A 153 -10.05 7.15 -6.93
N ILE A 154 -10.82 6.05 -6.94
CA ILE A 154 -11.83 5.73 -5.91
C ILE A 154 -11.15 5.54 -4.55
N GLU A 155 -10.07 4.80 -4.49
CA GLU A 155 -9.29 4.57 -3.27
C GLU A 155 -8.77 5.89 -2.70
N HIS A 156 -8.07 6.68 -3.52
CA HIS A 156 -7.57 7.99 -3.11
C HIS A 156 -8.69 8.89 -2.55
N ALA A 157 -9.83 8.99 -3.27
CA ALA A 157 -10.98 9.77 -2.81
C ALA A 157 -11.52 9.27 -1.46
N THR A 158 -11.57 7.94 -1.26
CA THR A 158 -12.03 7.31 -0.02
C THR A 158 -11.12 7.63 1.15
N LEU A 159 -9.80 7.59 0.94
CA LEU A 159 -8.78 7.85 1.97
C LEU A 159 -8.63 9.34 2.30
N MET A 160 -8.87 10.23 1.33
CA MET A 160 -8.64 11.68 1.46
C MET A 160 -9.64 12.36 2.42
N VAL A 161 -10.85 11.87 2.53
CA VAL A 161 -11.96 12.56 3.18
C VAL A 161 -12.16 12.08 4.63
N ALA A 162 -11.20 12.31 5.51
CA ALA A 162 -11.39 12.09 6.93
C ALA A 162 -12.24 13.20 7.56
N GLY A 163 -13.10 12.84 8.53
CA GLY A 163 -13.99 13.79 9.20
C GLY A 163 -15.11 14.35 8.31
N ALA A 164 -15.42 13.70 7.18
CA ALA A 164 -16.53 14.10 6.32
C ALA A 164 -17.89 13.91 7.01
N PRO A 165 -18.92 14.66 6.59
CA PRO A 165 -20.30 14.47 7.11
C PRO A 165 -20.87 13.09 6.76
N VAL A 166 -20.29 12.38 5.78
CA VAL A 166 -20.68 11.01 5.40
C VAL A 166 -19.93 10.02 6.30
N PRO A 167 -20.63 9.11 7.00
CA PRO A 167 -19.99 8.09 7.84
C PRO A 167 -18.94 7.27 7.08
N LEU A 168 -17.88 6.87 7.78
CA LEU A 168 -16.78 6.08 7.20
C LEU A 168 -17.27 4.83 6.49
N GLU A 169 -18.14 4.06 7.13
CA GLU A 169 -18.72 2.83 6.55
C GLU A 169 -19.43 3.08 5.23
N ASN A 170 -20.22 4.16 5.12
CA ASN A 170 -20.93 4.50 3.89
C ASN A 170 -19.96 4.87 2.76
N ARG A 171 -18.86 5.56 3.08
CA ARG A 171 -17.82 5.90 2.10
C ARG A 171 -17.12 4.64 1.59
N ILE A 172 -16.74 3.75 2.50
CA ILE A 172 -16.12 2.47 2.17
C ILE A 172 -17.08 1.57 1.38
N ALA A 173 -18.35 1.47 1.81
CA ALA A 173 -19.35 0.68 1.10
C ALA A 173 -19.53 1.15 -0.34
N GLY A 174 -19.65 2.47 -0.55
CA GLY A 174 -19.75 3.06 -1.88
C GLY A 174 -18.50 2.81 -2.73
N ALA A 175 -17.31 2.91 -2.15
CA ALA A 175 -16.05 2.64 -2.85
C ALA A 175 -15.96 1.17 -3.29
N LEU A 176 -16.17 0.23 -2.37
CA LEU A 176 -16.11 -1.20 -2.64
C LEU A 176 -17.17 -1.64 -3.65
N GLU A 177 -18.42 -1.13 -3.53
CA GLU A 177 -19.48 -1.43 -4.48
C GLU A 177 -19.09 -1.02 -5.91
N ASN A 178 -18.49 0.16 -6.08
CA ASN A 178 -18.02 0.62 -7.38
C ASN A 178 -16.83 -0.19 -7.90
N ILE A 179 -15.82 -0.45 -7.07
CA ILE A 179 -14.64 -1.25 -7.44
C ILE A 179 -15.06 -2.65 -7.90
N LEU A 180 -15.85 -3.34 -7.09
CA LEU A 180 -16.32 -4.69 -7.42
C LEU A 180 -17.23 -4.71 -8.66
N THR A 181 -17.98 -3.61 -8.92
CA THR A 181 -18.78 -3.46 -10.15
C THR A 181 -17.90 -3.28 -11.37
N ILE A 182 -16.83 -2.48 -11.31
CA ILE A 182 -15.84 -2.33 -12.38
C ILE A 182 -15.32 -3.71 -12.79
N TYR A 183 -14.95 -4.53 -11.82
CA TYR A 183 -14.45 -5.90 -12.07
C TYR A 183 -15.53 -6.95 -12.36
N GLY A 184 -16.80 -6.57 -12.44
CA GLY A 184 -17.88 -7.46 -12.87
C GLY A 184 -18.30 -8.49 -11.83
N VAL A 185 -17.99 -8.26 -10.56
CA VAL A 185 -18.44 -9.15 -9.49
C VAL A 185 -19.97 -9.05 -9.37
N PRO A 186 -20.73 -10.17 -9.38
CA PRO A 186 -22.17 -10.18 -9.27
C PRO A 186 -22.68 -9.50 -7.99
N GLU A 187 -23.85 -8.84 -8.06
CA GLU A 187 -24.43 -8.07 -6.96
C GLU A 187 -24.62 -8.90 -5.69
N GLU A 188 -25.05 -10.13 -5.82
CA GLU A 188 -25.27 -11.04 -4.69
C GLU A 188 -23.96 -11.34 -3.96
N ILE A 189 -22.85 -11.48 -4.72
CA ILE A 189 -21.53 -11.71 -4.14
C ILE A 189 -21.04 -10.43 -3.46
N ARG A 190 -21.22 -9.25 -4.10
CA ARG A 190 -20.82 -7.96 -3.52
C ARG A 190 -21.49 -7.74 -2.16
N LYS A 191 -22.83 -7.92 -2.07
CA LYS A 191 -23.58 -7.78 -0.82
C LYS A 191 -23.02 -8.66 0.29
N VAL A 192 -22.78 -9.94 0.01
CA VAL A 192 -22.23 -10.88 1.00
C VAL A 192 -20.82 -10.45 1.45
N LYS A 193 -19.97 -9.91 0.52
CA LYS A 193 -18.63 -9.47 0.88
C LYS A 193 -18.66 -8.20 1.74
N LEU A 194 -19.53 -7.24 1.42
CA LEU A 194 -19.68 -6.02 2.21
C LEU A 194 -20.20 -6.33 3.62
N GLU A 195 -21.24 -7.14 3.74
CA GLU A 195 -21.75 -7.56 5.05
C GLU A 195 -20.65 -8.22 5.91
N LYS A 196 -19.84 -9.10 5.30
CA LYS A 196 -18.78 -9.78 6.03
C LYS A 196 -17.66 -8.82 6.46
N VAL A 197 -17.20 -7.93 5.58
CA VAL A 197 -16.10 -7.02 5.92
C VAL A 197 -16.51 -6.02 7.00
N PHE A 198 -17.75 -5.53 6.98
CA PHE A 198 -18.24 -4.65 8.04
C PHE A 198 -18.57 -5.37 9.35
N GLY A 199 -18.71 -6.69 9.33
CA GLY A 199 -18.75 -7.54 10.52
C GLY A 199 -17.40 -7.80 11.17
N MET A 200 -16.29 -7.42 10.51
CA MET A 200 -14.92 -7.59 11.03
C MET A 200 -14.43 -6.31 11.73
N ASP A 201 -13.50 -6.45 12.68
CA ASP A 201 -12.85 -5.30 13.31
C ASP A 201 -11.72 -4.74 12.42
N TYR A 202 -12.11 -4.18 11.26
CA TYR A 202 -11.18 -3.57 10.31
C TYR A 202 -10.46 -2.35 10.87
N VAL A 203 -11.03 -1.68 11.89
CA VAL A 203 -10.38 -0.55 12.57
C VAL A 203 -9.20 -1.04 13.40
N ALA A 204 -9.38 -2.13 14.15
CA ALA A 204 -8.27 -2.73 14.91
C ALA A 204 -7.20 -3.28 13.96
N LEU A 205 -7.58 -3.89 12.83
CA LEU A 205 -6.64 -4.32 11.81
C LEU A 205 -5.86 -3.13 11.24
N GLY A 206 -6.54 -2.06 10.86
CA GLY A 206 -5.90 -0.84 10.33
C GLY A 206 -4.86 -0.24 11.30
N LYS A 207 -5.10 -0.31 12.61
CA LYS A 207 -4.14 0.14 13.62
C LYS A 207 -2.87 -0.74 13.73
N ARG A 208 -2.96 -2.02 13.35
CA ARG A 208 -1.81 -2.95 13.39
C ARG A 208 -0.94 -2.86 12.13
N ILE A 209 -1.54 -2.61 10.98
CA ILE A 209 -0.86 -2.61 9.68
C ILE A 209 0.41 -1.75 9.65
N PRO A 210 0.46 -0.51 10.17
CA PRO A 210 1.68 0.29 10.15
C PRO A 210 2.85 -0.34 10.91
N GLN A 211 2.58 -1.04 12.02
CA GLN A 211 3.62 -1.75 12.76
C GLN A 211 4.04 -3.02 12.01
N GLU A 212 3.10 -3.82 11.52
CA GLU A 212 3.38 -5.02 10.74
C GLU A 212 4.18 -4.68 9.47
N PHE A 213 3.88 -3.56 8.82
CA PHE A 213 4.64 -3.09 7.66
C PHE A 213 6.08 -2.66 8.04
N ARG A 214 6.27 -1.97 9.16
CA ARG A 214 7.62 -1.65 9.66
C ARG A 214 8.44 -2.91 9.91
N ASP A 215 7.83 -3.89 10.57
CA ASP A 215 8.47 -5.17 10.87
C ASP A 215 8.81 -5.94 9.59
N TYR A 216 7.90 -5.90 8.61
CA TYR A 216 8.14 -6.45 7.28
C TYR A 216 9.35 -5.80 6.60
N VAL A 217 9.42 -4.47 6.51
CA VAL A 217 10.54 -3.74 5.90
C VAL A 217 11.86 -4.09 6.60
N ALA A 218 11.86 -4.18 7.92
CA ALA A 218 13.04 -4.56 8.70
C ALA A 218 13.47 -6.02 8.47
N SER A 219 12.52 -6.92 8.18
CA SER A 219 12.76 -8.35 7.99
C SER A 219 13.22 -8.74 6.59
N VAL A 220 12.94 -7.90 5.56
CA VAL A 220 13.31 -8.19 4.16
C VAL A 220 14.82 -8.38 4.04
N ASN A 221 15.25 -9.55 3.57
CA ASN A 221 16.67 -9.84 3.38
C ASN A 221 17.23 -9.08 2.17
N GLU A 222 18.56 -9.04 2.05
CA GLU A 222 19.24 -8.27 1.02
C GLU A 222 18.87 -8.70 -0.41
N GLU A 223 18.74 -10.00 -0.66
CA GLU A 223 18.40 -10.54 -1.98
C GLU A 223 16.96 -10.10 -2.39
N ALA A 224 16.00 -10.25 -1.50
CA ALA A 224 14.62 -9.80 -1.72
C ALA A 224 14.52 -8.28 -1.87
N PHE A 225 15.30 -7.52 -1.08
CA PHE A 225 15.37 -6.07 -1.20
C PHE A 225 15.91 -5.64 -2.57
N GLN A 226 17.00 -6.27 -3.06
CA GLN A 226 17.54 -5.98 -4.39
C GLN A 226 16.57 -6.35 -5.50
N ALA A 227 15.82 -7.44 -5.35
CA ALA A 227 14.79 -7.83 -6.31
C ALA A 227 13.63 -6.81 -6.38
N LEU A 228 13.29 -6.14 -5.28
CA LEU A 228 12.27 -5.09 -5.23
C LEU A 228 12.75 -3.80 -5.89
N ILE A 229 13.94 -3.30 -5.55
CA ILE A 229 14.45 -2.02 -6.08
C ILE A 229 15.04 -2.12 -7.49
N GLY A 230 15.20 -3.31 -8.04
CA GLY A 230 15.70 -3.57 -9.39
C GLY A 230 14.59 -3.75 -10.45
N ARG A 231 13.34 -3.58 -10.07
CA ARG A 231 12.15 -3.65 -10.96
C ARG A 231 11.78 -2.27 -11.53
#